data_2e109dab67f499b5858b9509d2b8a645
#
_entry.id   2e109dab67f499b5858b9509d2b8a645
#
_cell.length_a   1.000
_cell.length_b   1.000
_cell.length_c   1.000
_cell.angle_alpha   90.00
_cell.angle_beta   90.00
_cell.angle_gamma   90.00
#
_symmetry.space_group_name_H-M   'P 1'
#
loop_
_entity.id
_entity.type
_entity.pdbx_description
1 polymer ?
#
loop_
_entity_poly.entity_id
_entity_poly.type
_entity_poly.pdbx_seq_one_letter_code
_entity_poly.pdbx_strand_id
1 'polypeptide(L)'
;MSDFSVRQSIEAMEEYSVESVAADIIVNANESNYPLPTEIAQKVAAVTAHFPFNRYPPIKAENLSEVIAKELDVDIDCVKIGNGSSELLEKACYVFGGPGKKIAVPWPSFSMYGEYAALADSEEVRYPLTPEGFVDADTVISFCAQHKPSLLIVCNPNNPTGNYNSLAEMEKIIANVDCPVIMDEAYMEFADGKELAPNDMRPMNKLWLVAGSTLSLLGKYSNLMVFRTFSKAYGLAGLRCGYAVGSIALVRQLGKALLPYHVNAFTLMVAKTLYENKELFKERIKTIRAERDKMAAYFAKLGFHVWPTATNFVTFRAEGELMQQLAEAYEQKYHDKLPAQAASGKMLFKYLLENSILVRDFTSHPVLQGCLRISVGLPEENKQILAKVTELCTEAKL
;
A
#
# COMPACT_ATOMS: atom_id res chain seq x y z
N MET A 1 1.82 36.30 12.54
CA MET A 1 1.39 35.83 11.22
C MET A 1 2.56 36.07 10.28
N SER A 2 3.01 35.06 9.54
CA SER A 2 4.09 35.24 8.60
C SER A 2 3.62 36.13 7.45
N ASP A 3 4.44 37.13 7.07
CA ASP A 3 4.18 38.02 5.91
C ASP A 3 4.30 37.29 4.54
N PHE A 4 4.31 35.94 4.55
CA PHE A 4 4.45 35.13 3.36
C PHE A 4 3.11 34.56 2.94
N SER A 5 2.73 34.73 1.67
CA SER A 5 1.56 34.13 1.06
C SER A 5 1.86 32.68 0.68
N VAL A 6 1.05 31.75 1.18
CA VAL A 6 1.08 30.32 0.86
C VAL A 6 -0.17 29.98 0.06
N ARG A 7 -0.10 28.99 -0.83
CA ARG A 7 -1.29 28.49 -1.54
C ARG A 7 -2.30 27.97 -0.52
N GLN A 8 -3.58 28.28 -0.72
CA GLN A 8 -4.69 27.89 0.18
C GLN A 8 -4.74 26.36 0.39
N SER A 9 -4.47 25.58 -0.64
CA SER A 9 -4.41 24.11 -0.56
C SER A 9 -3.32 23.62 0.39
N ILE A 10 -2.18 24.33 0.48
CA ILE A 10 -1.06 23.98 1.38
C ILE A 10 -1.33 24.50 2.79
N GLU A 11 -1.91 25.69 2.94
CA GLU A 11 -2.22 26.28 4.26
C GLU A 11 -3.23 25.42 5.05
N ALA A 12 -4.11 24.71 4.34
CA ALA A 12 -5.09 23.79 4.92
C ALA A 12 -4.52 22.42 5.30
N MET A 13 -3.28 22.10 4.89
CA MET A 13 -2.64 20.81 5.18
C MET A 13 -1.98 20.84 6.57
N GLU A 14 -2.04 19.71 7.24
CA GLU A 14 -1.22 19.44 8.42
C GLU A 14 0.09 18.78 8.01
N GLU A 15 1.18 19.11 8.70
CA GLU A 15 2.46 18.40 8.47
C GLU A 15 2.29 16.92 8.85
N TYR A 16 2.63 16.04 7.90
CA TYR A 16 2.56 14.60 8.16
C TYR A 16 3.50 14.22 9.29
N SER A 17 2.94 13.80 10.40
CA SER A 17 3.68 13.32 11.55
C SER A 17 3.30 11.89 11.89
N VAL A 18 4.27 11.07 12.22
CA VAL A 18 4.09 9.75 12.83
C VAL A 18 4.78 9.79 14.17
N GLU A 19 4.04 9.54 15.24
CA GLU A 19 4.66 9.39 16.55
C GLU A 19 5.71 8.28 16.49
N SER A 20 6.95 8.64 16.76
CA SER A 20 8.03 7.69 16.93
C SER A 20 8.01 7.19 18.38
N VAL A 21 7.34 6.07 18.59
CA VAL A 21 7.28 5.41 19.88
C VAL A 21 8.22 4.22 19.87
N ALA A 22 9.07 4.11 20.88
CA ALA A 22 9.92 2.94 21.04
C ALA A 22 9.06 1.73 21.41
N ALA A 23 9.22 0.64 20.66
CA ALA A 23 8.56 -0.64 20.92
C ALA A 23 9.47 -1.79 20.46
N ASP A 24 9.34 -2.95 21.10
CA ASP A 24 10.13 -4.14 20.75
C ASP A 24 9.61 -4.80 19.47
N ILE A 25 8.29 -4.74 19.24
CA ILE A 25 7.62 -5.24 18.05
C ILE A 25 6.95 -4.07 17.32
N ILE A 26 7.46 -3.73 16.13
CA ILE A 26 6.95 -2.63 15.31
C ILE A 26 6.27 -3.21 14.08
N VAL A 27 4.92 -3.08 14.03
CA VAL A 27 4.06 -3.65 12.97
C VAL A 27 2.96 -2.67 12.52
N ASN A 28 3.28 -1.37 12.52
CA ASN A 28 2.32 -0.28 12.24
C ASN A 28 2.35 0.25 10.81
N ALA A 29 3.46 0.06 10.07
CA ALA A 29 3.73 0.75 8.80
C ALA A 29 3.74 -0.16 7.55
N ASN A 30 3.26 -1.40 7.67
CA ASN A 30 3.28 -2.41 6.59
C ASN A 30 4.70 -2.63 6.04
N GLU A 31 5.70 -2.52 6.90
CA GLU A 31 7.07 -2.87 6.61
C GLU A 31 7.28 -4.38 6.77
N SER A 32 8.43 -4.87 6.38
CA SER A 32 8.85 -6.26 6.56
C SER A 32 9.84 -6.35 7.71
N ASN A 33 9.54 -7.13 8.75
CA ASN A 33 10.46 -7.40 9.85
C ASN A 33 11.53 -8.45 9.47
N TYR A 34 11.40 -9.06 8.29
CA TYR A 34 12.40 -9.98 7.78
C TYR A 34 13.62 -9.24 7.26
N PRO A 35 14.84 -9.62 7.68
CA PRO A 35 16.07 -9.04 7.13
C PRO A 35 16.21 -9.39 5.64
N LEU A 36 17.09 -8.66 4.95
CA LEU A 36 17.40 -8.96 3.57
C LEU A 36 17.95 -10.41 3.46
N PRO A 37 17.55 -11.22 2.44
CA PRO A 37 18.13 -12.53 2.24
C PRO A 37 19.66 -12.45 2.15
N THR A 38 20.36 -13.35 2.84
CA THR A 38 21.84 -13.33 2.94
C THR A 38 22.52 -13.26 1.59
N GLU A 39 22.02 -14.03 0.60
CA GLU A 39 22.58 -14.00 -0.75
C GLU A 39 22.44 -12.64 -1.42
N ILE A 40 21.30 -11.96 -1.24
CA ILE A 40 21.09 -10.61 -1.75
C ILE A 40 22.01 -9.62 -1.03
N ALA A 41 22.14 -9.71 0.29
CA ALA A 41 23.02 -8.84 1.07
C ALA A 41 24.47 -8.97 0.61
N GLN A 42 24.95 -10.19 0.34
CA GLN A 42 26.29 -10.44 -0.20
C GLN A 42 26.47 -9.84 -1.60
N LYS A 43 25.50 -10.03 -2.50
CA LYS A 43 25.54 -9.44 -3.85
C LYS A 43 25.57 -7.91 -3.79
N VAL A 44 24.75 -7.29 -2.92
CA VAL A 44 24.74 -5.84 -2.71
C VAL A 44 26.09 -5.36 -2.16
N ALA A 45 26.65 -6.05 -1.17
CA ALA A 45 27.96 -5.71 -0.62
C ALA A 45 29.07 -5.75 -1.69
N ALA A 46 29.08 -6.79 -2.53
CA ALA A 46 30.05 -6.96 -3.60
C ALA A 46 30.01 -5.82 -4.63
N VAL A 47 28.81 -5.42 -5.07
CA VAL A 47 28.69 -4.31 -6.03
C VAL A 47 28.95 -2.94 -5.38
N THR A 48 28.66 -2.79 -4.09
CA THR A 48 28.91 -1.55 -3.34
C THR A 48 30.41 -1.25 -3.21
N ALA A 49 31.27 -2.26 -3.08
CA ALA A 49 32.70 -2.10 -2.91
C ALA A 49 33.38 -1.31 -4.05
N HIS A 50 32.82 -1.33 -5.25
CA HIS A 50 33.34 -0.66 -6.43
C HIS A 50 32.38 0.38 -7.01
N PHE A 51 31.41 0.82 -6.21
CA PHE A 51 30.36 1.70 -6.68
C PHE A 51 30.86 3.12 -6.90
N PRO A 52 30.64 3.74 -8.07
CA PRO A 52 31.13 5.07 -8.40
C PRO A 52 30.27 6.18 -7.80
N PHE A 53 30.34 6.39 -6.48
CA PHE A 53 29.56 7.41 -5.76
C PHE A 53 29.76 8.85 -6.28
N ASN A 54 30.83 9.12 -7.01
CA ASN A 54 31.19 10.40 -7.58
C ASN A 54 30.56 10.68 -8.95
N ARG A 55 29.66 9.82 -9.42
CA ARG A 55 28.98 9.97 -10.71
C ARG A 55 27.47 10.01 -10.55
N TYR A 56 26.82 10.82 -11.39
CA TYR A 56 25.37 10.81 -11.51
C TYR A 56 24.89 9.45 -12.02
N PRO A 57 23.67 9.01 -11.58
CA PRO A 57 23.04 7.82 -12.14
C PRO A 57 22.65 8.03 -13.60
N PRO A 58 22.27 6.97 -14.30
CA PRO A 58 21.61 7.08 -15.61
C PRO A 58 20.37 7.97 -15.51
N ILE A 59 20.22 8.93 -16.46
CA ILE A 59 19.23 10.03 -16.36
C ILE A 59 17.76 9.54 -16.28
N LYS A 60 17.47 8.39 -16.91
CA LYS A 60 16.13 7.77 -16.94
C LYS A 60 16.08 6.47 -16.15
N ALA A 61 17.08 6.20 -15.30
CA ALA A 61 17.19 4.94 -14.57
C ALA A 61 17.20 3.70 -15.49
N GLU A 62 17.81 3.82 -16.67
CA GLU A 62 17.76 2.83 -17.76
C GLU A 62 18.12 1.42 -17.26
N ASN A 63 19.13 1.28 -16.41
CA ASN A 63 19.59 -0.01 -15.90
C ASN A 63 18.49 -0.85 -15.23
N LEU A 64 17.60 -0.22 -14.47
CA LEU A 64 16.48 -0.88 -13.81
C LEU A 64 15.27 -0.94 -14.72
N SER A 65 14.99 0.12 -15.48
CA SER A 65 13.88 0.17 -16.43
C SER A 65 13.98 -0.91 -17.50
N GLU A 66 15.19 -1.17 -18.05
CA GLU A 66 15.45 -2.23 -19.02
C GLU A 66 15.12 -3.63 -18.50
N VAL A 67 15.51 -3.92 -17.26
CA VAL A 67 15.24 -5.23 -16.65
C VAL A 67 13.75 -5.44 -16.44
N ILE A 68 13.04 -4.40 -15.96
CA ILE A 68 11.58 -4.44 -15.77
C ILE A 68 10.86 -4.55 -17.11
N ALA A 69 11.22 -3.71 -18.09
CA ALA A 69 10.60 -3.71 -19.41
C ALA A 69 10.76 -5.06 -20.14
N LYS A 70 11.98 -5.63 -20.09
CA LYS A 70 12.27 -6.95 -20.65
C LYS A 70 11.42 -8.05 -20.04
N GLU A 71 11.23 -8.03 -18.71
CA GLU A 71 10.42 -9.03 -18.05
C GLU A 71 8.94 -8.93 -18.38
N LEU A 72 8.43 -7.69 -18.45
CA LEU A 72 7.02 -7.42 -18.76
C LEU A 72 6.73 -7.51 -20.25
N ASP A 73 7.76 -7.65 -21.10
CA ASP A 73 7.65 -7.68 -22.56
C ASP A 73 7.01 -6.39 -23.12
N VAL A 74 7.50 -5.25 -22.60
CA VAL A 74 7.08 -3.91 -23.01
C VAL A 74 8.28 -3.07 -23.44
N ASP A 75 8.02 -1.97 -24.16
CA ASP A 75 9.06 -0.99 -24.49
C ASP A 75 9.59 -0.33 -23.21
N ILE A 76 10.89 0.00 -23.16
CA ILE A 76 11.50 0.70 -22.01
C ILE A 76 10.83 2.05 -21.72
N ASP A 77 10.32 2.74 -22.75
CA ASP A 77 9.59 3.99 -22.61
C ASP A 77 8.22 3.83 -21.94
N CYS A 78 7.74 2.58 -21.75
CA CYS A 78 6.58 2.26 -20.92
C CYS A 78 6.87 2.25 -19.43
N VAL A 79 8.14 2.35 -19.00
CA VAL A 79 8.55 2.21 -17.59
C VAL A 79 9.13 3.50 -17.05
N LYS A 80 8.76 3.89 -15.84
CA LYS A 80 9.40 4.95 -15.04
C LYS A 80 9.70 4.46 -13.64
N ILE A 81 10.90 4.78 -13.16
CA ILE A 81 11.33 4.51 -11.79
C ILE A 81 11.15 5.80 -10.98
N GLY A 82 10.85 5.68 -9.68
CA GLY A 82 10.71 6.81 -8.76
C GLY A 82 11.20 6.49 -7.36
N ASN A 83 11.32 7.52 -6.51
CA ASN A 83 11.63 7.40 -5.09
C ASN A 83 10.45 6.79 -4.31
N GLY A 84 10.22 5.49 -4.51
CA GLY A 84 9.01 4.78 -4.16
C GLY A 84 7.88 5.07 -5.16
N SER A 85 6.80 4.28 -5.09
CA SER A 85 5.56 4.60 -5.82
C SER A 85 4.95 5.94 -5.37
N SER A 86 5.30 6.41 -4.17
CA SER A 86 4.81 7.68 -3.60
C SER A 86 5.19 8.89 -4.46
N GLU A 87 6.46 8.99 -4.90
CA GLU A 87 6.87 10.07 -5.81
C GLU A 87 6.09 10.00 -7.13
N LEU A 88 5.94 8.80 -7.69
CA LEU A 88 5.22 8.62 -8.95
C LEU A 88 3.74 8.98 -8.83
N LEU A 89 3.09 8.63 -7.70
CA LEU A 89 1.71 9.03 -7.39
C LEU A 89 1.58 10.54 -7.27
N GLU A 90 2.45 11.18 -6.50
CA GLU A 90 2.50 12.64 -6.38
C GLU A 90 2.67 13.30 -7.75
N LYS A 91 3.66 12.86 -8.56
CA LYS A 91 3.91 13.43 -9.88
C LYS A 91 2.76 13.19 -10.87
N ALA A 92 2.06 12.04 -10.75
CA ALA A 92 0.86 11.80 -11.54
C ALA A 92 -0.27 12.78 -11.17
N CYS A 93 -0.44 13.11 -9.89
CA CYS A 93 -1.38 14.14 -9.46
C CYS A 93 -1.01 15.52 -10.03
N TYR A 94 0.26 15.90 -10.06
CA TYR A 94 0.70 17.14 -10.73
C TYR A 94 0.47 17.14 -12.24
N VAL A 95 0.64 16.00 -12.90
CA VAL A 95 0.54 15.90 -14.38
C VAL A 95 -0.91 15.93 -14.85
N PHE A 96 -1.77 15.17 -14.17
CA PHE A 96 -3.16 14.98 -14.58
C PHE A 96 -4.15 15.84 -13.79
N GLY A 97 -3.74 16.33 -12.61
CA GLY A 97 -4.47 17.26 -11.78
C GLY A 97 -4.19 18.73 -12.10
N GLY A 98 -4.37 19.60 -11.10
CA GLY A 98 -4.18 21.04 -11.17
C GLY A 98 -5.44 21.81 -10.78
N PRO A 99 -5.38 23.15 -10.73
CA PRO A 99 -6.53 23.99 -10.37
C PRO A 99 -7.78 23.70 -11.21
N GLY A 100 -8.90 23.48 -10.52
CA GLY A 100 -10.18 23.16 -11.15
C GLY A 100 -10.29 21.72 -11.68
N LYS A 101 -9.29 20.86 -11.45
CA LYS A 101 -9.31 19.43 -11.78
C LYS A 101 -9.69 18.61 -10.56
N LYS A 102 -10.29 17.44 -10.81
CA LYS A 102 -10.70 16.47 -9.80
C LYS A 102 -9.86 15.20 -9.90
N ILE A 103 -9.44 14.69 -8.75
CA ILE A 103 -8.77 13.39 -8.64
C ILE A 103 -9.69 12.48 -7.85
N ALA A 104 -10.16 11.40 -8.48
CA ALA A 104 -11.02 10.40 -7.84
C ALA A 104 -10.17 9.36 -7.10
N VAL A 105 -10.48 9.12 -5.83
CA VAL A 105 -9.78 8.20 -4.95
C VAL A 105 -10.75 7.29 -4.19
N PRO A 106 -10.37 6.05 -3.82
CA PRO A 106 -11.20 5.18 -3.01
C PRO A 106 -11.29 5.68 -1.55
N TRP A 107 -12.40 5.40 -0.88
CA TRP A 107 -12.60 5.77 0.52
C TRP A 107 -13.35 4.68 1.31
N PRO A 108 -12.74 4.15 2.41
CA PRO A 108 -11.44 4.49 2.98
C PRO A 108 -10.26 3.86 2.21
N SER A 109 -9.16 4.62 2.07
CA SER A 109 -7.97 4.11 1.41
C SER A 109 -6.70 4.82 1.94
N PHE A 110 -5.59 4.74 1.20
CA PHE A 110 -4.31 5.34 1.56
C PHE A 110 -4.42 6.86 1.61
N SER A 111 -4.26 7.43 2.80
CA SER A 111 -4.50 8.86 3.06
C SER A 111 -3.69 9.81 2.18
N MET A 112 -2.50 9.37 1.74
CA MET A 112 -1.62 10.20 0.91
C MET A 112 -2.20 10.54 -0.46
N TYR A 113 -3.23 9.85 -0.95
CA TYR A 113 -3.87 10.23 -2.23
C TYR A 113 -4.49 11.62 -2.13
N GLY A 114 -5.17 11.93 -1.02
CA GLY A 114 -5.71 13.26 -0.75
C GLY A 114 -4.62 14.33 -0.61
N GLU A 115 -3.52 13.98 0.10
CA GLU A 115 -2.36 14.87 0.24
C GLU A 115 -1.74 15.22 -1.13
N TYR A 116 -1.57 14.22 -2.00
CA TYR A 116 -1.03 14.44 -3.34
C TYR A 116 -1.99 15.27 -4.22
N ALA A 117 -3.31 15.08 -4.08
CA ALA A 117 -4.30 15.90 -4.76
C ALA A 117 -4.22 17.37 -4.30
N ALA A 118 -4.12 17.62 -2.99
CA ALA A 118 -3.97 18.94 -2.40
C ALA A 118 -2.66 19.62 -2.82
N LEU A 119 -1.54 18.89 -2.81
CA LEU A 119 -0.25 19.39 -3.31
C LEU A 119 -0.31 19.80 -4.78
N ALA A 120 -1.10 19.10 -5.59
CA ALA A 120 -1.34 19.41 -7.00
C ALA A 120 -2.40 20.51 -7.21
N ASP A 121 -2.92 21.11 -6.14
CA ASP A 121 -4.01 22.09 -6.20
C ASP A 121 -5.29 21.58 -6.88
N SER A 122 -5.59 20.29 -6.65
CA SER A 122 -6.73 19.56 -7.22
C SER A 122 -7.77 19.27 -6.16
N GLU A 123 -9.03 19.19 -6.58
CA GLU A 123 -10.12 18.70 -5.73
C GLU A 123 -10.04 17.19 -5.58
N GLU A 124 -9.91 16.68 -4.35
CA GLU A 124 -10.08 15.26 -4.04
C GLU A 124 -11.58 14.91 -4.06
N VAL A 125 -11.98 13.93 -4.87
CA VAL A 125 -13.33 13.37 -4.87
C VAL A 125 -13.28 11.91 -4.49
N ARG A 126 -14.02 11.51 -3.45
CA ARG A 126 -13.95 10.20 -2.81
C ARG A 126 -15.08 9.31 -3.27
N TYR A 127 -14.78 8.20 -3.96
CA TYR A 127 -15.77 7.16 -4.23
C TYR A 127 -15.81 6.11 -3.11
N PRO A 128 -17.01 5.65 -2.71
CA PRO A 128 -17.15 4.71 -1.60
C PRO A 128 -16.70 3.30 -2.00
N LEU A 129 -16.11 2.58 -1.03
CA LEU A 129 -16.00 1.14 -1.08
C LEU A 129 -17.29 0.50 -0.52
N THR A 130 -17.51 -0.80 -0.78
CA THR A 130 -18.57 -1.56 -0.12
C THR A 130 -18.32 -1.63 1.40
N PRO A 131 -19.32 -1.95 2.22
CA PRO A 131 -19.12 -2.12 3.67
C PRO A 131 -18.02 -3.13 4.01
N GLU A 132 -17.82 -4.16 3.16
CA GLU A 132 -16.77 -5.15 3.29
C GLU A 132 -15.42 -4.68 2.76
N GLY A 133 -15.33 -3.45 2.21
CA GLY A 133 -14.11 -2.81 1.75
C GLY A 133 -13.71 -3.11 0.30
N PHE A 134 -14.60 -3.69 -0.51
CA PHE A 134 -14.35 -3.94 -1.93
C PHE A 134 -14.67 -2.72 -2.80
N VAL A 135 -13.99 -2.64 -3.94
CA VAL A 135 -14.35 -1.73 -5.02
C VAL A 135 -15.51 -2.36 -5.81
N ASP A 136 -16.58 -1.61 -6.01
CA ASP A 136 -17.66 -1.96 -6.92
C ASP A 136 -17.52 -1.22 -8.25
N ALA A 137 -17.32 -1.94 -9.33
CA ALA A 137 -17.00 -1.35 -10.63
C ALA A 137 -18.11 -0.44 -11.17
N ASP A 138 -19.37 -0.81 -10.99
CA ASP A 138 -20.51 0.00 -11.47
C ASP A 138 -20.63 1.31 -10.69
N THR A 139 -20.37 1.26 -9.39
CA THR A 139 -20.31 2.45 -8.53
C THR A 139 -19.19 3.39 -8.99
N VAL A 140 -17.98 2.89 -9.24
CA VAL A 140 -16.84 3.70 -9.70
C VAL A 140 -17.09 4.30 -11.07
N ILE A 141 -17.62 3.54 -12.02
CA ILE A 141 -17.93 4.02 -13.37
C ILE A 141 -18.98 5.13 -13.32
N SER A 142 -20.06 4.91 -12.57
CA SER A 142 -21.12 5.90 -12.37
C SER A 142 -20.59 7.18 -11.69
N PHE A 143 -19.73 7.02 -10.69
CA PHE A 143 -19.07 8.12 -10.00
C PHE A 143 -18.18 8.94 -10.96
N CYS A 144 -17.39 8.28 -11.79
CA CYS A 144 -16.56 8.94 -12.80
C CYS A 144 -17.39 9.67 -13.85
N ALA A 145 -18.49 9.09 -14.32
CA ALA A 145 -19.42 9.74 -15.24
C ALA A 145 -20.04 11.03 -14.65
N GLN A 146 -20.37 11.02 -13.37
CA GLN A 146 -20.94 12.17 -12.65
C GLN A 146 -19.91 13.25 -12.34
N HIS A 147 -18.75 12.86 -11.78
CA HIS A 147 -17.75 13.82 -11.26
C HIS A 147 -16.72 14.24 -12.29
N LYS A 148 -16.57 13.48 -13.39
CA LYS A 148 -15.62 13.71 -14.50
C LYS A 148 -14.19 13.99 -14.01
N PRO A 149 -13.58 13.07 -13.23
CA PRO A 149 -12.24 13.26 -12.74
C PRO A 149 -11.22 13.31 -13.88
N SER A 150 -10.16 14.06 -13.71
CA SER A 150 -9.03 14.08 -14.64
C SER A 150 -8.03 12.94 -14.39
N LEU A 151 -8.15 12.28 -13.23
CA LEU A 151 -7.37 11.11 -12.83
C LEU A 151 -8.21 10.25 -11.89
N LEU A 152 -8.22 8.94 -12.11
CA LEU A 152 -8.78 7.94 -11.21
C LEU A 152 -7.63 7.13 -10.59
N ILE A 153 -7.60 7.02 -9.26
CA ILE A 153 -6.70 6.14 -8.53
C ILE A 153 -7.52 4.97 -7.96
N VAL A 154 -7.07 3.75 -8.20
CA VAL A 154 -7.62 2.52 -7.62
C VAL A 154 -6.50 1.79 -6.89
N CYS A 155 -6.72 1.44 -5.62
CA CYS A 155 -5.76 0.71 -4.80
C CYS A 155 -6.20 -0.76 -4.72
N ASN A 156 -5.44 -1.67 -5.32
CA ASN A 156 -5.77 -3.08 -5.39
C ASN A 156 -4.54 -3.99 -5.26
N PRO A 157 -4.35 -4.70 -4.15
CA PRO A 157 -5.18 -4.72 -2.92
C PRO A 157 -5.21 -3.39 -2.16
N ASN A 158 -6.36 -3.09 -1.52
CA ASN A 158 -6.56 -1.80 -0.85
C ASN A 158 -5.85 -1.72 0.51
N ASN A 159 -5.37 -0.57 0.86
CA ASN A 159 -4.86 -0.23 2.19
C ASN A 159 -5.74 0.91 2.75
N PRO A 160 -6.41 0.80 3.94
CA PRO A 160 -6.06 -0.18 4.97
C PRO A 160 -6.98 -1.42 5.06
N THR A 161 -7.98 -1.59 4.23
CA THR A 161 -8.95 -2.69 4.36
C THR A 161 -8.37 -4.07 3.99
N GLY A 162 -7.38 -4.12 3.10
CA GLY A 162 -6.71 -5.36 2.69
C GLY A 162 -7.35 -6.08 1.50
N ASN A 163 -8.52 -5.65 1.05
CA ASN A 163 -9.31 -6.34 0.04
C ASN A 163 -8.62 -6.37 -1.32
N TYR A 164 -8.75 -7.51 -1.98
CA TYR A 164 -8.37 -7.71 -3.37
C TYR A 164 -9.62 -7.87 -4.24
N ASN A 165 -9.69 -7.10 -5.29
CA ASN A 165 -10.75 -7.17 -6.29
C ASN A 165 -10.22 -7.89 -7.54
N SER A 166 -11.10 -8.64 -8.20
CA SER A 166 -10.75 -9.45 -9.35
C SER A 166 -10.22 -8.63 -10.53
N LEU A 167 -9.41 -9.27 -11.37
CA LEU A 167 -8.93 -8.65 -12.61
C LEU A 167 -10.10 -8.21 -13.49
N ALA A 168 -11.18 -8.99 -13.53
CA ALA A 168 -12.36 -8.67 -14.31
C ALA A 168 -13.07 -7.39 -13.84
N GLU A 169 -13.17 -7.19 -12.51
CA GLU A 169 -13.70 -5.94 -11.93
C GLU A 169 -12.81 -4.75 -12.27
N MET A 170 -11.49 -4.90 -12.15
CA MET A 170 -10.54 -3.84 -12.49
C MET A 170 -10.58 -3.51 -13.98
N GLU A 171 -10.63 -4.52 -14.83
CA GLU A 171 -10.75 -4.33 -16.28
C GLU A 171 -12.05 -3.62 -16.66
N LYS A 172 -13.17 -3.96 -16.02
CA LYS A 172 -14.47 -3.29 -16.23
C LYS A 172 -14.38 -1.79 -15.95
N ILE A 173 -13.70 -1.38 -14.87
CA ILE A 173 -13.46 0.05 -14.58
C ILE A 173 -12.62 0.69 -15.68
N ILE A 174 -11.45 0.12 -15.98
CA ILE A 174 -10.49 0.68 -16.93
C ILE A 174 -11.13 0.89 -18.31
N ALA A 175 -11.97 -0.07 -18.74
CA ALA A 175 -12.63 -0.05 -20.03
C ALA A 175 -13.77 0.98 -20.16
N ASN A 176 -14.32 1.46 -19.04
CA ASN A 176 -15.54 2.28 -19.03
C ASN A 176 -15.37 3.66 -18.38
N VAL A 177 -14.12 4.13 -18.22
CA VAL A 177 -13.82 5.49 -17.74
C VAL A 177 -13.00 6.27 -18.78
N ASP A 178 -13.27 7.56 -18.90
CA ASP A 178 -12.68 8.45 -19.94
C ASP A 178 -11.42 9.19 -19.42
N CYS A 179 -10.87 8.81 -18.26
CA CYS A 179 -9.69 9.44 -17.70
C CYS A 179 -8.53 8.44 -17.53
N PRO A 180 -7.29 8.91 -17.34
CA PRO A 180 -6.19 8.08 -16.90
C PRO A 180 -6.53 7.35 -15.60
N VAL A 181 -6.17 6.06 -15.54
CA VAL A 181 -6.39 5.19 -14.37
C VAL A 181 -5.03 4.75 -13.81
N ILE A 182 -4.79 5.04 -12.55
CA ILE A 182 -3.67 4.46 -11.80
C ILE A 182 -4.19 3.26 -11.01
N MET A 183 -3.61 2.10 -11.29
CA MET A 183 -3.76 0.91 -10.46
C MET A 183 -2.58 0.87 -9.49
N ASP A 184 -2.80 1.25 -8.24
CA ASP A 184 -1.79 1.12 -7.18
C ASP A 184 -1.79 -0.31 -6.67
N GLU A 185 -0.82 -1.07 -7.12
CA GLU A 185 -0.61 -2.48 -6.82
C GLU A 185 0.53 -2.70 -5.83
N ALA A 186 0.69 -1.82 -4.84
CA ALA A 186 1.78 -1.89 -3.86
C ALA A 186 1.82 -3.19 -3.04
N TYR A 187 0.73 -3.95 -2.98
CA TYR A 187 0.59 -5.20 -2.21
C TYR A 187 0.32 -6.42 -3.08
N MET A 188 0.36 -6.29 -4.40
CA MET A 188 -0.11 -7.32 -5.32
C MET A 188 0.63 -8.65 -5.18
N GLU A 189 1.91 -8.65 -4.83
CA GLU A 189 2.69 -9.88 -4.62
C GLU A 189 2.12 -10.78 -3.51
N PHE A 190 1.36 -10.19 -2.56
CA PHE A 190 0.69 -10.93 -1.49
C PHE A 190 -0.70 -11.46 -1.90
N ALA A 191 -1.24 -11.01 -3.03
CA ALA A 191 -2.54 -11.45 -3.57
C ALA A 191 -2.43 -12.68 -4.47
N ASP A 192 -1.23 -13.14 -4.81
CA ASP A 192 -1.00 -14.30 -5.68
C ASP A 192 -1.80 -15.54 -5.24
N GLY A 193 -2.34 -16.25 -6.20
CA GLY A 193 -3.20 -17.41 -5.98
C GLY A 193 -4.67 -17.10 -5.72
N LYS A 194 -5.11 -15.83 -5.67
CA LYS A 194 -6.52 -15.48 -5.55
C LYS A 194 -7.31 -15.72 -6.86
N GLU A 195 -6.63 -15.64 -8.01
CA GLU A 195 -7.22 -15.84 -9.34
C GLU A 195 -6.46 -16.87 -10.20
N LEU A 196 -5.88 -17.90 -9.61
CA LEU A 196 -5.31 -18.99 -10.42
C LEU A 196 -6.46 -19.71 -11.15
N ALA A 197 -6.59 -19.45 -12.45
CA ALA A 197 -7.41 -20.28 -13.31
C ALA A 197 -6.80 -21.69 -13.33
N PRO A 198 -7.63 -22.77 -13.34
CA PRO A 198 -7.15 -24.15 -13.43
C PRO A 198 -6.23 -24.42 -14.64
N ASN A 199 -6.25 -23.54 -15.63
CA ASN A 199 -5.50 -23.63 -16.88
C ASN A 199 -4.65 -22.38 -17.11
N ASP A 200 -4.01 -21.82 -16.09
CA ASP A 200 -3.09 -20.71 -16.26
C ASP A 200 -1.92 -21.09 -17.15
N MET A 201 -2.02 -20.74 -18.45
CA MET A 201 -1.04 -21.03 -19.51
C MET A 201 0.10 -20.02 -19.54
N ARG A 202 0.29 -19.20 -18.49
CA ARG A 202 1.44 -18.27 -18.46
C ARG A 202 2.74 -19.04 -18.60
N PRO A 203 3.66 -18.60 -19.49
CA PRO A 203 4.98 -19.20 -19.57
C PRO A 203 5.66 -19.21 -18.20
N MET A 204 6.35 -20.27 -17.84
CA MET A 204 7.03 -20.41 -16.52
C MET A 204 7.97 -19.24 -16.21
N ASN A 205 8.51 -18.57 -17.22
CA ASN A 205 9.34 -17.37 -17.08
C ASN A 205 8.53 -16.09 -16.82
N LYS A 206 7.20 -16.12 -16.95
CA LYS A 206 6.28 -15.01 -16.64
C LYS A 206 5.45 -15.24 -15.37
N LEU A 207 5.76 -16.24 -14.55
CA LEU A 207 5.09 -16.54 -13.28
C LEU A 207 5.20 -15.40 -12.23
N TRP A 208 5.99 -14.37 -12.49
CA TRP A 208 6.10 -13.15 -11.67
C TRP A 208 5.00 -12.12 -11.96
N LEU A 209 4.31 -12.25 -13.08
CA LEU A 209 3.06 -11.58 -13.28
C LEU A 209 2.06 -12.25 -12.35
N VAL A 210 1.91 -11.70 -11.15
CA VAL A 210 0.92 -12.16 -10.17
C VAL A 210 -0.42 -12.32 -10.89
N ALA A 211 -1.02 -13.50 -10.78
CA ALA A 211 -2.34 -13.73 -11.35
C ALA A 211 -3.30 -12.67 -10.81
N GLY A 212 -4.06 -12.03 -11.68
CA GLY A 212 -4.98 -10.97 -11.33
C GLY A 212 -4.37 -9.55 -11.27
N SER A 213 -3.07 -9.40 -11.59
CA SER A 213 -2.47 -8.08 -11.77
C SER A 213 -2.93 -7.43 -13.09
N THR A 214 -3.25 -6.14 -13.02
CA THR A 214 -3.60 -5.34 -14.19
C THR A 214 -2.40 -5.10 -15.14
N LEU A 215 -1.18 -5.49 -14.77
CA LEU A 215 -0.04 -5.57 -15.70
C LEU A 215 -0.35 -6.46 -16.92
N SER A 216 -1.22 -7.46 -16.77
CA SER A 216 -1.68 -8.30 -17.89
C SER A 216 -2.52 -7.55 -18.93
N LEU A 217 -3.04 -6.39 -18.57
CA LEU A 217 -3.86 -5.52 -19.44
C LEU A 217 -3.04 -4.43 -20.16
N LEU A 218 -1.73 -4.36 -19.91
CA LEU A 218 -0.85 -3.44 -20.61
C LEU A 218 -0.91 -3.70 -22.13
N GLY A 219 -0.96 -2.61 -22.90
CA GLY A 219 -1.13 -2.68 -24.35
C GLY A 219 -2.59 -2.81 -24.81
N LYS A 220 -3.51 -3.29 -23.97
CA LYS A 220 -4.94 -3.33 -24.27
C LYS A 220 -5.63 -1.98 -24.02
N TYR A 221 -5.24 -1.29 -22.95
CA TYR A 221 -5.84 -0.02 -22.52
C TYR A 221 -4.82 1.10 -22.47
N SER A 222 -5.03 2.15 -23.28
CA SER A 222 -4.12 3.30 -23.38
C SER A 222 -4.20 4.25 -22.17
N ASN A 223 -5.28 4.19 -21.38
CA ASN A 223 -5.52 4.98 -20.18
C ASN A 223 -4.99 4.33 -18.89
N LEU A 224 -4.39 3.14 -18.96
CA LEU A 224 -3.89 2.40 -17.78
C LEU A 224 -2.44 2.74 -17.46
N MET A 225 -2.18 2.98 -16.16
CA MET A 225 -0.84 2.94 -15.53
C MET A 225 -0.90 2.05 -14.29
N VAL A 226 0.07 1.15 -14.14
CA VAL A 226 0.21 0.27 -12.96
C VAL A 226 1.41 0.70 -12.15
N PHE A 227 1.21 0.93 -10.85
CA PHE A 227 2.25 1.37 -9.94
C PHE A 227 2.63 0.25 -8.98
N ARG A 228 3.92 0.03 -8.79
CA ARG A 228 4.52 -1.02 -7.95
C ARG A 228 5.61 -0.44 -7.07
N THR A 229 5.92 -1.13 -5.97
CA THR A 229 6.93 -0.70 -5.00
C THR A 229 7.83 -1.84 -4.55
N PHE A 230 9.08 -1.52 -4.25
CA PHE A 230 10.01 -2.45 -3.57
C PHE A 230 9.85 -2.44 -2.05
N SER A 231 9.03 -1.54 -1.50
CA SER A 231 8.91 -1.32 -0.05
C SER A 231 8.25 -2.47 0.71
N LYS A 232 7.32 -3.24 0.07
CA LYS A 232 6.44 -4.19 0.76
C LYS A 232 6.91 -5.63 0.60
N ALA A 233 6.63 -6.29 -0.49
CA ALA A 233 6.98 -7.70 -0.73
C ALA A 233 8.49 -7.97 -0.68
N TYR A 234 9.28 -7.01 -1.13
CA TYR A 234 10.74 -7.10 -1.13
C TYR A 234 11.39 -6.56 0.16
N GLY A 235 10.62 -5.93 1.06
CA GLY A 235 11.13 -5.44 2.35
C GLY A 235 12.18 -4.32 2.23
N LEU A 236 12.08 -3.48 1.19
CA LEU A 236 13.04 -2.40 0.91
C LEU A 236 12.44 -1.01 1.13
N ALA A 237 11.63 -0.85 2.19
CA ALA A 237 11.02 0.45 2.50
C ALA A 237 12.04 1.58 2.60
N GLY A 238 13.18 1.32 3.26
CA GLY A 238 14.27 2.29 3.41
C GLY A 238 15.04 2.62 2.13
N LEU A 239 14.93 1.79 1.09
CA LEU A 239 15.59 2.03 -0.21
C LEU A 239 14.88 3.10 -1.04
N ARG A 240 13.60 3.33 -0.78
CA ARG A 240 12.79 4.30 -1.51
C ARG A 240 12.79 4.06 -3.02
N CYS A 241 12.36 2.88 -3.48
CA CYS A 241 12.24 2.54 -4.90
C CYS A 241 10.86 2.02 -5.25
N GLY A 242 10.35 2.47 -6.41
CA GLY A 242 9.11 2.00 -7.02
C GLY A 242 9.13 2.25 -8.51
N TYR A 243 8.14 1.74 -9.21
CA TYR A 243 8.03 1.93 -10.66
C TYR A 243 6.58 2.04 -11.12
N ALA A 244 6.40 2.75 -12.22
CA ALA A 244 5.15 2.83 -12.98
C ALA A 244 5.34 2.19 -14.35
N VAL A 245 4.33 1.45 -14.81
CA VAL A 245 4.27 0.90 -16.17
C VAL A 245 2.93 1.28 -16.79
N GLY A 246 2.94 1.73 -18.04
CA GLY A 246 1.72 2.13 -18.74
C GLY A 246 1.95 2.39 -20.23
N SER A 247 0.98 2.97 -20.90
CA SER A 247 1.19 3.38 -22.29
C SER A 247 2.31 4.41 -22.40
N ILE A 248 3.07 4.37 -23.48
CA ILE A 248 4.16 5.34 -23.75
C ILE A 248 3.64 6.79 -23.63
N ALA A 249 2.42 7.04 -24.10
CA ALA A 249 1.81 8.36 -24.05
C ALA A 249 1.66 8.88 -22.61
N LEU A 250 1.09 8.09 -21.71
CA LEU A 250 0.90 8.45 -20.29
C LEU A 250 2.23 8.53 -19.54
N VAL A 251 3.08 7.52 -19.71
CA VAL A 251 4.36 7.41 -19.01
C VAL A 251 5.32 8.52 -19.44
N ARG A 252 5.25 8.97 -20.68
CA ARG A 252 6.00 10.16 -21.16
C ARG A 252 5.53 11.44 -20.47
N GLN A 253 4.22 11.62 -20.24
CA GLN A 253 3.72 12.78 -19.49
C GLN A 253 4.20 12.75 -18.04
N LEU A 254 4.08 11.60 -17.38
CA LEU A 254 4.60 11.39 -16.02
C LEU A 254 6.11 11.74 -15.93
N GLY A 255 6.88 11.28 -16.93
CA GLY A 255 8.32 11.55 -17.00
C GLY A 255 8.70 13.02 -17.09
N LYS A 256 7.81 13.91 -17.57
CA LYS A 256 8.07 15.36 -17.61
C LYS A 256 8.07 16.03 -16.24
N ALA A 257 7.39 15.43 -15.25
CA ALA A 257 7.33 15.93 -13.89
C ALA A 257 8.46 15.38 -13.00
N LEU A 258 9.21 14.39 -13.46
CA LEU A 258 10.34 13.83 -12.76
C LEU A 258 11.60 14.69 -13.01
N LEU A 259 12.36 14.98 -11.96
CA LEU A 259 13.60 15.71 -12.09
C LEU A 259 14.70 14.83 -12.72
N PRO A 260 15.68 15.44 -13.44
CA PRO A 260 16.86 14.71 -13.85
C PRO A 260 17.57 14.07 -12.64
N TYR A 261 17.99 12.82 -12.76
CA TYR A 261 18.75 12.10 -11.71
C TYR A 261 18.00 11.95 -10.37
N HIS A 262 16.67 12.03 -10.36
CA HIS A 262 15.85 12.05 -9.13
C HIS A 262 16.02 10.81 -8.25
N VAL A 263 16.26 9.62 -8.82
CA VAL A 263 16.56 8.40 -8.05
C VAL A 263 18.07 8.26 -7.91
N ASN A 264 18.56 8.12 -6.68
CA ASN A 264 20.00 8.00 -6.45
C ASN A 264 20.57 6.69 -7.02
N ALA A 265 21.85 6.74 -7.41
CA ALA A 265 22.53 5.66 -8.09
C ALA A 265 22.61 4.36 -7.26
N PHE A 266 22.78 4.47 -5.94
CA PHE A 266 22.82 3.31 -5.04
C PHE A 266 21.47 2.59 -4.98
N THR A 267 20.35 3.34 -4.85
CA THR A 267 19.01 2.78 -4.93
C THR A 267 18.79 2.01 -6.23
N LEU A 268 19.15 2.57 -7.37
CA LEU A 268 18.99 1.90 -8.67
C LEU A 268 19.79 0.61 -8.75
N MET A 269 21.02 0.62 -8.26
CA MET A 269 21.90 -0.56 -8.26
C MET A 269 21.33 -1.66 -7.37
N VAL A 270 20.92 -1.34 -6.13
CA VAL A 270 20.35 -2.31 -5.20
C VAL A 270 19.02 -2.85 -5.71
N ALA A 271 18.13 -1.98 -6.20
CA ALA A 271 16.84 -2.38 -6.74
C ALA A 271 16.99 -3.30 -7.97
N LYS A 272 17.93 -3.00 -8.87
CA LYS A 272 18.26 -3.87 -10.02
C LYS A 272 18.76 -5.24 -9.54
N THR A 273 19.76 -5.26 -8.66
CA THR A 273 20.32 -6.50 -8.11
C THR A 273 19.23 -7.37 -7.49
N LEU A 274 18.32 -6.75 -6.74
CA LEU A 274 17.23 -7.45 -6.11
C LEU A 274 16.21 -7.94 -7.14
N TYR A 275 15.80 -7.11 -8.09
CA TYR A 275 14.81 -7.47 -9.10
C TYR A 275 15.27 -8.66 -9.96
N GLU A 276 16.54 -8.71 -10.32
CA GLU A 276 17.17 -9.84 -11.03
C GLU A 276 17.25 -11.11 -10.17
N ASN A 277 17.10 -11.02 -8.85
CA ASN A 277 17.16 -12.15 -7.91
C ASN A 277 15.88 -12.28 -7.05
N LYS A 278 14.75 -11.77 -7.53
CA LYS A 278 13.48 -11.72 -6.77
C LYS A 278 12.93 -13.09 -6.39
N GLU A 279 13.37 -14.17 -7.08
CA GLU A 279 13.06 -15.56 -6.72
C GLU A 279 13.33 -15.85 -5.24
N LEU A 280 14.39 -15.24 -4.67
CA LEU A 280 14.80 -15.42 -3.29
C LEU A 280 13.78 -14.88 -2.26
N PHE A 281 12.76 -14.15 -2.71
CA PHE A 281 11.71 -13.63 -1.85
C PHE A 281 10.43 -14.50 -1.85
N LYS A 282 10.32 -15.49 -2.74
CA LYS A 282 9.12 -16.33 -2.87
C LYS A 282 8.70 -16.99 -1.55
N GLU A 283 9.63 -17.67 -0.90
CA GLU A 283 9.33 -18.40 0.34
C GLU A 283 8.96 -17.44 1.46
N ARG A 284 9.58 -16.26 1.52
CA ARG A 284 9.20 -15.20 2.46
C ARG A 284 7.77 -14.72 2.20
N ILE A 285 7.42 -14.38 0.96
CA ILE A 285 6.08 -13.92 0.59
C ILE A 285 5.04 -14.99 0.94
N LYS A 286 5.35 -16.26 0.65
CA LYS A 286 4.50 -17.40 1.02
C LYS A 286 4.32 -17.53 2.54
N THR A 287 5.40 -17.38 3.31
CA THR A 287 5.35 -17.40 4.77
C THR A 287 4.49 -16.25 5.31
N ILE A 288 4.70 -15.02 4.83
CA ILE A 288 3.90 -13.85 5.24
C ILE A 288 2.42 -14.09 4.93
N ARG A 289 2.08 -14.64 3.77
CA ARG A 289 0.68 -14.98 3.42
C ARG A 289 0.08 -16.00 4.38
N ALA A 290 0.82 -17.07 4.68
CA ALA A 290 0.36 -18.10 5.61
C ALA A 290 0.18 -17.56 7.04
N GLU A 291 1.11 -16.75 7.52
CA GLU A 291 0.99 -16.09 8.83
C GLU A 291 -0.16 -15.08 8.87
N ARG A 292 -0.35 -14.27 7.82
CA ARG A 292 -1.51 -13.39 7.68
C ARG A 292 -2.83 -14.16 7.83
N ASP A 293 -2.97 -15.25 7.09
CA ASP A 293 -4.22 -16.03 7.07
C ASP A 293 -4.48 -16.68 8.45
N LYS A 294 -3.41 -17.13 9.14
CA LYS A 294 -3.50 -17.62 10.54
C LYS A 294 -3.94 -16.51 11.49
N MET A 295 -3.32 -15.32 11.40
CA MET A 295 -3.68 -14.19 12.26
C MET A 295 -5.12 -13.75 12.04
N ALA A 296 -5.55 -13.63 10.78
CA ALA A 296 -6.92 -13.27 10.44
C ALA A 296 -7.95 -14.27 10.99
N ALA A 297 -7.71 -15.57 10.81
CA ALA A 297 -8.55 -16.62 11.36
C ALA A 297 -8.57 -16.62 12.90
N TYR A 298 -7.45 -16.34 13.52
CA TYR A 298 -7.34 -16.27 14.98
C TYR A 298 -8.12 -15.08 15.56
N PHE A 299 -7.99 -13.88 15.00
CA PHE A 299 -8.77 -12.71 15.43
C PHE A 299 -10.28 -12.95 15.23
N ALA A 300 -10.69 -13.54 14.12
CA ALA A 300 -12.09 -13.89 13.89
C ALA A 300 -12.62 -14.86 14.96
N LYS A 301 -11.80 -15.87 15.37
CA LYS A 301 -12.14 -16.80 16.45
C LYS A 301 -12.29 -16.12 17.83
N LEU A 302 -11.55 -15.05 18.08
CA LEU A 302 -11.68 -14.26 19.31
C LEU A 302 -12.92 -13.34 19.33
N GLY A 303 -13.66 -13.22 18.19
CA GLY A 303 -14.87 -12.41 18.08
C GLY A 303 -14.65 -11.04 17.44
N PHE A 304 -13.49 -10.81 16.82
CA PHE A 304 -13.26 -9.60 16.05
C PHE A 304 -13.87 -9.71 14.63
N HIS A 305 -14.39 -8.61 14.15
CA HIS A 305 -14.60 -8.45 12.71
C HIS A 305 -13.24 -8.26 12.03
N VAL A 306 -12.98 -9.06 11.02
CA VAL A 306 -11.71 -9.04 10.27
C VAL A 306 -12.02 -8.82 8.80
N TRP A 307 -11.46 -7.78 8.19
CA TRP A 307 -11.62 -7.57 6.76
C TRP A 307 -10.88 -8.64 5.95
N PRO A 308 -11.47 -9.16 4.86
CA PRO A 308 -10.75 -10.05 3.95
C PRO A 308 -9.49 -9.38 3.45
N THR A 309 -8.33 -10.05 3.57
CA THR A 309 -7.05 -9.44 3.22
C THR A 309 -6.26 -10.26 2.21
N ALA A 310 -5.60 -9.55 1.29
CA ALA A 310 -4.65 -10.06 0.32
C ALA A 310 -3.33 -9.28 0.34
N THR A 311 -3.00 -8.70 1.51
CA THR A 311 -1.83 -7.86 1.74
C THR A 311 -0.85 -8.51 2.73
N ASN A 312 0.13 -7.77 3.25
CA ASN A 312 0.99 -8.19 4.35
C ASN A 312 0.51 -7.69 5.71
N PHE A 313 -0.77 -7.43 5.86
CA PHE A 313 -1.36 -6.96 7.11
C PHE A 313 -2.79 -7.49 7.31
N VAL A 314 -3.28 -7.39 8.53
CA VAL A 314 -4.67 -7.69 8.92
C VAL A 314 -5.28 -6.44 9.54
N THR A 315 -6.48 -6.07 9.08
CA THR A 315 -7.29 -5.00 9.66
C THR A 315 -8.50 -5.62 10.34
N PHE A 316 -8.75 -5.21 11.58
CA PHE A 316 -9.80 -5.78 12.39
C PHE A 316 -10.31 -4.78 13.45
N ARG A 317 -11.48 -5.05 13.99
CA ARG A 317 -12.07 -4.31 15.13
C ARG A 317 -12.93 -5.22 15.99
N ALA A 318 -13.12 -4.84 17.25
CA ALA A 318 -14.08 -5.52 18.11
C ALA A 318 -15.53 -5.19 17.70
N GLU A 319 -16.43 -6.17 17.79
CA GLU A 319 -17.87 -5.99 17.57
C GLU A 319 -18.68 -6.69 18.67
N GLY A 320 -19.98 -6.37 18.73
CA GLY A 320 -20.92 -7.01 19.66
C GLY A 320 -20.48 -6.92 21.13
N GLU A 321 -20.55 -8.03 21.84
CA GLU A 321 -20.24 -8.13 23.26
C GLU A 321 -18.76 -7.82 23.55
N LEU A 322 -17.83 -8.31 22.72
CA LEU A 322 -16.40 -8.02 22.89
C LEU A 322 -16.11 -6.52 22.81
N MET A 323 -16.78 -5.80 21.92
CA MET A 323 -16.64 -4.34 21.82
C MET A 323 -17.08 -3.67 23.13
N GLN A 324 -18.20 -4.08 23.72
CA GLN A 324 -18.70 -3.50 24.97
C GLN A 324 -17.75 -3.78 26.13
N GLN A 325 -17.29 -5.03 26.29
CA GLN A 325 -16.33 -5.41 27.31
C GLN A 325 -15.04 -4.61 27.26
N LEU A 326 -14.46 -4.45 26.05
CA LEU A 326 -13.24 -3.65 25.86
C LEU A 326 -13.48 -2.15 26.08
N ALA A 327 -14.66 -1.64 25.74
CA ALA A 327 -15.01 -0.25 25.97
C ALA A 327 -15.17 0.06 27.47
N GLU A 328 -15.82 -0.83 28.22
CA GLU A 328 -15.95 -0.74 29.68
C GLU A 328 -14.57 -0.82 30.37
N ALA A 329 -13.72 -1.75 29.95
CA ALA A 329 -12.34 -1.85 30.45
C ALA A 329 -11.55 -0.56 30.16
N TYR A 330 -11.74 0.06 29.00
CA TYR A 330 -11.13 1.34 28.66
C TYR A 330 -11.57 2.46 29.61
N GLU A 331 -12.89 2.65 29.80
CA GLU A 331 -13.44 3.68 30.69
C GLU A 331 -12.97 3.48 32.15
N GLN A 332 -12.95 2.25 32.63
CA GLN A 332 -12.47 1.93 33.98
C GLN A 332 -10.97 2.23 34.15
N LYS A 333 -10.13 1.88 33.17
CA LYS A 333 -8.68 2.03 33.28
C LYS A 333 -8.21 3.47 33.08
N TYR A 334 -8.80 4.18 32.08
CA TYR A 334 -8.29 5.49 31.68
C TYR A 334 -9.17 6.66 32.10
N HIS A 335 -10.34 6.40 32.69
CA HIS A 335 -11.31 7.42 33.14
C HIS A 335 -11.72 8.41 32.04
N ASP A 336 -11.80 7.92 30.80
CA ASP A 336 -12.09 8.67 29.59
C ASP A 336 -13.29 8.04 28.87
N LYS A 337 -14.28 8.87 28.50
CA LYS A 337 -15.50 8.44 27.83
C LYS A 337 -15.42 8.68 26.34
N LEU A 338 -15.38 7.61 25.60
CA LEU A 338 -15.46 7.58 24.14
C LEU A 338 -16.68 6.76 23.69
N PRO A 339 -17.15 6.96 22.45
CA PRO A 339 -18.09 6.00 21.85
C PRO A 339 -17.53 4.57 21.92
N ALA A 340 -18.36 3.58 22.23
CA ALA A 340 -17.91 2.21 22.53
C ALA A 340 -16.96 1.62 21.47
N GLN A 341 -17.23 1.88 20.18
CA GLN A 341 -16.36 1.42 19.09
C GLN A 341 -14.96 2.06 19.15
N ALA A 342 -14.88 3.36 19.42
CA ALA A 342 -13.59 4.05 19.57
C ALA A 342 -12.87 3.62 20.85
N ALA A 343 -13.59 3.49 21.97
CA ALA A 343 -13.05 3.07 23.24
C ALA A 343 -12.44 1.66 23.17
N SER A 344 -13.13 0.71 22.53
CA SER A 344 -12.63 -0.66 22.36
C SER A 344 -11.35 -0.72 21.52
N GLY A 345 -11.26 0.05 20.43
CA GLY A 345 -10.04 0.15 19.63
C GLY A 345 -8.89 0.82 20.41
N LYS A 346 -9.19 1.90 21.16
CA LYS A 346 -8.19 2.56 22.03
C LYS A 346 -7.70 1.66 23.15
N MET A 347 -8.56 0.82 23.73
CA MET A 347 -8.14 -0.16 24.72
C MET A 347 -7.12 -1.13 24.13
N LEU A 348 -7.43 -1.73 22.99
CA LEU A 348 -6.51 -2.63 22.26
C LEU A 348 -5.19 -1.94 21.93
N PHE A 349 -5.24 -0.74 21.34
CA PHE A 349 -4.05 0.00 20.95
C PHE A 349 -3.14 0.29 22.14
N LYS A 350 -3.69 0.88 23.22
CA LYS A 350 -2.92 1.23 24.40
C LYS A 350 -2.35 -0.01 25.10
N TYR A 351 -3.15 -1.08 25.22
CA TYR A 351 -2.71 -2.32 25.83
C TYR A 351 -1.53 -2.95 25.07
N LEU A 352 -1.61 -3.00 23.74
CA LEU A 352 -0.51 -3.51 22.92
C LEU A 352 0.73 -2.63 23.06
N LEU A 353 0.58 -1.31 23.06
CA LEU A 353 1.68 -0.37 23.23
C LEU A 353 2.34 -0.49 24.62
N GLU A 354 1.58 -0.63 25.70
CA GLU A 354 2.06 -0.89 27.05
C GLU A 354 2.85 -2.21 27.15
N ASN A 355 2.56 -3.16 26.26
CA ASN A 355 3.30 -4.41 26.10
C ASN A 355 4.39 -4.34 25.00
N SER A 356 4.87 -3.14 24.66
CA SER A 356 5.94 -2.89 23.69
C SER A 356 5.64 -3.37 22.27
N ILE A 357 4.35 -3.35 21.87
CA ILE A 357 3.87 -3.72 20.52
C ILE A 357 3.21 -2.51 19.87
N LEU A 358 3.82 -1.96 18.82
CA LEU A 358 3.31 -0.81 18.09
C LEU A 358 2.55 -1.25 16.84
N VAL A 359 1.24 -0.98 16.82
CA VAL A 359 0.31 -1.26 15.71
C VAL A 359 -0.22 0.05 15.11
N ARG A 360 -0.92 -0.02 13.99
CA ARG A 360 -1.56 1.16 13.39
C ARG A 360 -2.97 1.36 13.96
N ASP A 361 -3.18 2.53 14.52
CA ASP A 361 -4.45 2.99 15.07
C ASP A 361 -5.29 3.72 14.01
N PHE A 362 -6.53 3.28 13.81
CA PHE A 362 -7.57 3.94 13.01
C PHE A 362 -8.80 4.31 13.84
N THR A 363 -8.70 4.31 15.16
CA THR A 363 -9.85 4.50 16.06
C THR A 363 -10.55 5.85 15.87
N SER A 364 -9.82 6.88 15.45
CA SER A 364 -10.36 8.21 15.13
C SER A 364 -10.78 8.37 13.65
N HIS A 365 -10.56 7.37 12.80
CA HIS A 365 -10.93 7.47 11.40
C HIS A 365 -12.45 7.39 11.22
N PRO A 366 -13.09 8.28 10.44
CA PRO A 366 -14.56 8.38 10.40
C PRO A 366 -15.27 7.12 9.91
N VAL A 367 -14.65 6.32 9.02
CA VAL A 367 -15.24 5.07 8.48
C VAL A 367 -14.69 3.83 9.17
N LEU A 368 -13.47 3.88 9.67
CA LEU A 368 -12.76 2.76 10.30
C LEU A 368 -12.67 2.92 11.82
N GLN A 369 -13.66 3.53 12.43
CA GLN A 369 -13.68 3.75 13.87
C GLN A 369 -13.48 2.44 14.63
N GLY A 370 -12.59 2.46 15.61
CA GLY A 370 -12.24 1.27 16.43
C GLY A 370 -11.35 0.24 15.73
N CYS A 371 -10.96 0.47 14.46
CA CYS A 371 -10.08 -0.45 13.75
C CYS A 371 -8.63 -0.30 14.18
N LEU A 372 -7.95 -1.44 14.22
CA LEU A 372 -6.50 -1.53 14.20
C LEU A 372 -6.04 -2.27 12.95
N ARG A 373 -4.83 -1.94 12.48
CA ARG A 373 -4.16 -2.68 11.41
C ARG A 373 -2.80 -3.15 11.92
N ILE A 374 -2.53 -4.43 11.74
CA ILE A 374 -1.28 -5.08 12.15
C ILE A 374 -0.59 -5.65 10.91
N SER A 375 0.64 -5.22 10.66
CA SER A 375 1.50 -5.84 9.66
C SER A 375 1.91 -7.24 10.13
N VAL A 376 2.08 -8.17 9.21
CA VAL A 376 2.59 -9.50 9.52
C VAL A 376 4.09 -9.40 9.82
N GLY A 377 4.46 -9.61 11.07
CA GLY A 377 5.84 -9.66 11.55
C GLY A 377 6.48 -11.03 11.37
N LEU A 378 7.57 -11.27 12.09
CA LEU A 378 8.18 -12.60 12.19
C LEU A 378 7.22 -13.56 12.92
N PRO A 379 7.28 -14.88 12.67
CA PRO A 379 6.37 -15.85 13.31
C PRO A 379 6.33 -15.74 14.85
N GLU A 380 7.48 -15.48 15.50
CA GLU A 380 7.55 -15.32 16.95
C GLU A 380 6.93 -13.98 17.41
N GLU A 381 7.07 -12.91 16.63
CA GLU A 381 6.39 -11.64 16.89
C GLU A 381 4.87 -11.79 16.76
N ASN A 382 4.40 -12.45 15.69
CA ASN A 382 2.98 -12.75 15.49
C ASN A 382 2.39 -13.55 16.65
N LYS A 383 3.12 -14.56 17.15
CA LYS A 383 2.72 -15.37 18.30
C LYS A 383 2.58 -14.52 19.57
N GLN A 384 3.51 -13.60 19.82
CA GLN A 384 3.45 -12.68 20.96
C GLN A 384 2.24 -11.73 20.84
N ILE A 385 2.00 -11.16 19.65
CA ILE A 385 0.85 -10.29 19.38
C ILE A 385 -0.46 -11.04 19.70
N LEU A 386 -0.62 -12.26 19.17
CA LEU A 386 -1.83 -13.07 19.38
C LEU A 386 -2.02 -13.44 20.85
N ALA A 387 -0.93 -13.75 21.57
CA ALA A 387 -0.98 -14.03 23.00
C ALA A 387 -1.47 -12.81 23.79
N LYS A 388 -0.94 -11.61 23.52
CA LYS A 388 -1.34 -10.39 24.22
C LYS A 388 -2.78 -9.95 23.91
N VAL A 389 -3.24 -10.10 22.68
CA VAL A 389 -4.65 -9.86 22.35
C VAL A 389 -5.57 -10.86 23.08
N THR A 390 -5.17 -12.13 23.19
CA THR A 390 -5.93 -13.15 23.91
C THR A 390 -6.01 -12.85 25.42
N GLU A 391 -4.88 -12.47 26.02
CA GLU A 391 -4.79 -12.05 27.43
C GLU A 391 -5.79 -10.91 27.71
N LEU A 392 -5.75 -9.84 26.94
CA LEU A 392 -6.68 -8.71 27.06
C LEU A 392 -8.15 -9.13 26.91
N CYS A 393 -8.47 -9.95 25.91
CA CYS A 393 -9.85 -10.42 25.69
C CYS A 393 -10.34 -11.34 26.83
N THR A 394 -9.43 -12.00 27.54
CA THR A 394 -9.78 -12.83 28.69
C THR A 394 -10.01 -11.97 29.94
N GLU A 395 -9.14 -11.00 30.18
CA GLU A 395 -9.25 -10.04 31.29
C GLU A 395 -10.52 -9.18 31.19
N ALA A 396 -10.88 -8.74 29.97
CA ALA A 396 -12.06 -7.91 29.74
C ALA A 396 -13.39 -8.67 29.94
N LYS A 397 -13.37 -10.02 30.07
CA LYS A 397 -14.55 -10.85 30.35
C LYS A 397 -14.77 -11.08 31.85
N LEU A 398 -13.82 -10.70 32.69
CA LEU A 398 -13.87 -10.82 34.15
C LEU A 398 -14.35 -9.54 34.81
#